data_3f0674c3967588902470e8fd4466f843
#
_entry.id   3f0674c3967588902470e8fd4466f843
#
_cell.length_a   1.000
_cell.length_b   1.000
_cell.length_c   1.000
_cell.angle_alpha   90.00
_cell.angle_beta   90.00
_cell.angle_gamma   90.00
#
_symmetry.space_group_name_H-M   'P 1'
#
loop_
_entity.id
_entity.type
_entity.pdbx_description
1 polymer ?
#
loop_
_entity_poly.entity_id
_entity_poly.type
_entity_poly.pdbx_seq_one_letter_code
_entity_poly.pdbx_strand_id
1 'polypeptide(L)'
;MNELMKILGQTGQAMTFDQIKIQIASPEQIRSWSYGEIRKPETINYRTFKPERDGLFCARIFGPIKDYECLCGKYKRMKFRGIICEKCGVEVTLAKVRRERMGHIELASPVAHIWFLKSLPSRIGLMVDLTLKDLEKILYFESYVVLEPGTTDLKMLQLLTEDQLLSKQDEFGEDQFEVGIGAEAIKKVLHRIDTDAEKVKLRADLKDTTSEAKR
;
A
#
# COMPACT_ATOMS: atom_id res chain seq x y z
N MET A 1 -6.32 4.18 -15.49
CA MET A 1 -7.34 3.20 -15.92
C MET A 1 -8.05 3.60 -17.20
N ASN A 2 -8.36 4.89 -17.41
CA ASN A 2 -8.97 5.34 -18.66
C ASN A 2 -8.14 5.04 -19.93
N GLU A 3 -6.82 5.05 -19.87
CA GLU A 3 -5.97 4.68 -21.00
C GLU A 3 -5.93 3.16 -21.20
N LEU A 4 -5.81 2.38 -20.14
CA LEU A 4 -5.83 0.92 -20.20
C LEU A 4 -7.21 0.38 -20.62
N MET A 5 -8.29 1.02 -20.18
CA MET A 5 -9.67 0.70 -20.60
C MET A 5 -9.99 1.19 -22.02
N LYS A 6 -9.40 2.29 -22.47
CA LYS A 6 -9.43 2.68 -23.90
C LYS A 6 -8.68 1.66 -24.76
N ILE A 7 -7.58 1.13 -24.24
CA ILE A 7 -6.76 0.12 -24.91
C ILE A 7 -7.49 -1.23 -24.97
N LEU A 8 -8.16 -1.65 -23.90
CA LEU A 8 -8.80 -2.96 -23.79
C LEU A 8 -10.30 -2.98 -24.14
N GLY A 9 -10.97 -1.83 -24.19
CA GLY A 9 -12.44 -1.76 -24.27
C GLY A 9 -13.04 -1.03 -25.44
N GLN A 10 -12.27 -0.35 -26.26
CA GLN A 10 -12.77 0.28 -27.47
C GLN A 10 -12.16 -0.39 -28.69
N THR A 11 -13.03 -1.04 -29.43
CA THR A 11 -12.88 -1.59 -30.78
C THR A 11 -12.45 -3.06 -30.82
N GLY A 12 -13.17 -3.84 -31.61
CA GLY A 12 -12.77 -5.17 -32.08
C GLY A 12 -11.56 -5.13 -33.03
N GLN A 13 -10.69 -4.13 -32.93
CA GLN A 13 -9.39 -4.10 -33.57
C GLN A 13 -8.36 -4.64 -32.58
N ALA A 14 -7.70 -5.71 -32.94
CA ALA A 14 -6.55 -6.22 -32.20
C ALA A 14 -5.50 -5.11 -32.13
N MET A 15 -5.23 -4.60 -30.91
CA MET A 15 -4.15 -3.67 -30.71
C MET A 15 -2.82 -4.43 -30.80
N THR A 16 -2.02 -4.07 -31.78
CA THR A 16 -0.64 -4.55 -31.87
C THR A 16 0.23 -3.79 -30.89
N PHE A 17 0.97 -4.50 -30.05
CA PHE A 17 1.95 -3.94 -29.13
C PHE A 17 3.21 -4.80 -29.17
N ASP A 18 4.37 -4.15 -29.03
CA ASP A 18 5.67 -4.81 -29.07
C ASP A 18 6.13 -5.26 -27.69
N GLN A 19 5.65 -4.59 -26.64
CA GLN A 19 6.09 -4.85 -25.27
C GLN A 19 4.96 -4.73 -24.26
N ILE A 20 5.03 -5.57 -23.22
CA ILE A 20 4.22 -5.47 -22.02
C ILE A 20 5.14 -5.14 -20.84
N LYS A 21 4.86 -4.05 -20.14
CA LYS A 21 5.58 -3.65 -18.94
C LYS A 21 4.73 -3.85 -17.69
N ILE A 22 5.23 -4.63 -16.75
CA ILE A 22 4.63 -4.81 -15.42
C ILE A 22 5.37 -3.90 -14.44
N GLN A 23 4.62 -3.08 -13.72
CA GLN A 23 5.17 -2.15 -12.72
C GLN A 23 4.22 -2.00 -11.54
N ILE A 24 4.76 -1.54 -10.41
CA ILE A 24 3.98 -1.21 -9.22
C ILE A 24 3.35 0.16 -9.42
N ALA A 25 2.05 0.28 -9.13
CA ALA A 25 1.35 1.55 -9.15
C ALA A 25 1.60 2.32 -7.84
N SER A 26 1.76 3.63 -7.92
CA SER A 26 1.83 4.48 -6.74
C SER A 26 0.44 4.62 -6.07
N PRO A 27 0.36 4.98 -4.77
CA PRO A 27 -0.91 5.25 -4.10
C PRO A 27 -1.77 6.29 -4.85
N GLU A 28 -1.17 7.35 -5.37
CA GLU A 28 -1.85 8.40 -6.14
C GLU A 28 -2.44 7.82 -7.43
N GLN A 29 -1.72 6.96 -8.09
CA GLN A 29 -2.18 6.27 -9.29
C GLN A 29 -3.36 5.35 -8.99
N ILE A 30 -3.32 4.59 -7.88
CA ILE A 30 -4.43 3.75 -7.44
C ILE A 30 -5.67 4.59 -7.13
N ARG A 31 -5.51 5.72 -6.41
CA ARG A 31 -6.62 6.64 -6.14
C ARG A 31 -7.21 7.23 -7.41
N SER A 32 -6.39 7.55 -8.41
CA SER A 32 -6.87 8.08 -9.69
C SER A 32 -7.72 7.07 -10.49
N TRP A 33 -7.48 5.78 -10.32
CA TRP A 33 -8.26 4.71 -10.94
C TRP A 33 -9.53 4.35 -10.17
N SER A 34 -9.59 4.73 -8.89
CA SER A 34 -10.66 4.32 -7.98
C SER A 34 -11.91 5.13 -8.16
N TYR A 35 -13.06 4.46 -8.08
CA TYR A 35 -14.39 5.08 -8.03
C TYR A 35 -14.85 5.42 -6.61
N GLY A 36 -14.08 5.05 -5.60
CA GLY A 36 -14.34 5.40 -4.20
C GLY A 36 -13.62 4.50 -3.21
N GLU A 37 -13.62 4.96 -1.96
CA GLU A 37 -13.01 4.27 -0.83
C GLU A 37 -13.96 3.24 -0.23
N ILE A 38 -13.45 2.04 0.02
CA ILE A 38 -14.15 0.96 0.74
C ILE A 38 -13.81 1.11 2.22
N ARG A 39 -14.82 1.37 3.04
CA ARG A 39 -14.65 1.65 4.49
C ARG A 39 -15.10 0.52 5.39
N LYS A 40 -15.80 -0.46 4.84
CA LYS A 40 -16.40 -1.56 5.59
C LYS A 40 -16.04 -2.91 4.98
N PRO A 41 -15.81 -3.94 5.80
CA PRO A 41 -15.52 -5.29 5.31
C PRO A 41 -16.75 -6.04 4.81
N GLU A 42 -17.96 -5.53 5.08
CA GLU A 42 -19.20 -6.19 4.69
C GLU A 42 -19.34 -6.28 3.17
N THR A 43 -19.90 -7.38 2.72
CA THR A 43 -20.16 -7.65 1.30
C THR A 43 -21.60 -7.40 0.92
N ILE A 44 -22.51 -8.18 1.47
CA ILE A 44 -23.96 -8.14 1.22
C ILE A 44 -24.74 -8.13 2.54
N ASN A 45 -25.92 -7.55 2.50
CA ASN A 45 -26.89 -7.68 3.58
C ASN A 45 -27.58 -9.04 3.49
N TYR A 46 -27.44 -9.89 4.51
CA TYR A 46 -27.99 -11.25 4.52
C TYR A 46 -29.52 -11.33 4.46
N ARG A 47 -30.22 -10.27 4.86
CA ARG A 47 -31.69 -10.20 4.81
C ARG A 47 -32.20 -9.84 3.42
N THR A 48 -31.50 -8.89 2.75
CA THR A 48 -31.99 -8.31 1.47
C THR A 48 -31.20 -8.80 0.27
N PHE A 49 -30.08 -9.48 0.48
CA PHE A 49 -29.10 -9.92 -0.55
C PHE A 49 -28.58 -8.78 -1.42
N LYS A 50 -28.69 -7.54 -0.95
CA LYS A 50 -28.15 -6.36 -1.65
C LYS A 50 -26.76 -6.01 -1.11
N PRO A 51 -25.86 -5.47 -1.96
CA PRO A 51 -24.57 -4.97 -1.51
C PRO A 51 -24.71 -3.94 -0.40
N GLU A 52 -23.89 -4.08 0.63
CA GLU A 52 -23.80 -3.08 1.69
C GLU A 52 -23.11 -1.82 1.16
N ARG A 53 -23.56 -0.69 1.69
CA ARG A 53 -23.01 0.61 1.34
C ARG A 53 -21.60 0.74 1.90
N ASP A 54 -20.67 1.25 1.09
CA ASP A 54 -19.26 1.46 1.40
C ASP A 54 -18.49 0.17 1.75
N GLY A 55 -19.10 -1.00 1.46
CA GLY A 55 -18.51 -2.32 1.61
C GLY A 55 -17.81 -2.80 0.33
N LEU A 56 -17.30 -4.03 0.39
CA LEU A 56 -16.52 -4.65 -0.68
C LEU A 56 -17.29 -4.84 -2.00
N PHE A 57 -18.62 -4.84 -1.96
CA PHE A 57 -19.49 -4.97 -3.15
C PHE A 57 -20.35 -3.72 -3.40
N CYS A 58 -20.03 -2.60 -2.80
CA CYS A 58 -20.81 -1.38 -2.84
C CYS A 58 -21.24 -1.00 -4.27
N ALA A 59 -22.56 -0.85 -4.47
CA ALA A 59 -23.09 -0.51 -5.78
C ALA A 59 -22.80 0.96 -6.19
N ARG A 60 -22.56 1.84 -5.21
CA ARG A 60 -22.18 3.23 -5.47
C ARG A 60 -20.77 3.30 -6.07
N ILE A 61 -19.83 2.46 -5.59
CA ILE A 61 -18.44 2.41 -6.06
C ILE A 61 -18.35 1.61 -7.36
N PHE A 62 -18.85 0.39 -7.35
CA PHE A 62 -18.65 -0.55 -8.46
C PHE A 62 -19.73 -0.50 -9.53
N GLY A 63 -20.88 0.03 -9.23
CA GLY A 63 -22.00 0.11 -10.17
C GLY A 63 -23.17 -0.78 -9.79
N PRO A 64 -24.27 -0.73 -10.60
CA PRO A 64 -25.51 -1.45 -10.33
C PRO A 64 -25.37 -2.97 -10.46
N ILE A 65 -26.26 -3.72 -9.81
CA ILE A 65 -26.30 -5.19 -9.91
C ILE A 65 -27.05 -5.63 -11.18
N LYS A 66 -28.07 -4.86 -11.55
CA LYS A 66 -28.89 -5.13 -12.74
C LYS A 66 -28.70 -4.02 -13.75
N ASP A 67 -28.79 -4.39 -15.03
CA ASP A 67 -28.65 -3.43 -16.13
C ASP A 67 -29.71 -2.33 -16.02
N TYR A 68 -29.24 -1.09 -16.07
CA TYR A 68 -30.09 0.11 -16.09
C TYR A 68 -31.06 0.21 -14.92
N GLU A 69 -30.71 -0.35 -13.74
CA GLU A 69 -31.52 -0.26 -12.53
C GLU A 69 -30.64 0.19 -11.35
N CYS A 70 -31.06 1.27 -10.67
CA CYS A 70 -30.37 1.67 -9.43
C CYS A 70 -30.69 0.70 -8.26
N LEU A 71 -29.90 0.69 -7.20
CA LEU A 71 -30.05 -0.26 -6.09
C LEU A 71 -31.38 -0.16 -5.34
N CYS A 72 -31.93 1.04 -5.21
CA CYS A 72 -33.24 1.26 -4.54
C CYS A 72 -34.45 1.04 -5.46
N GLY A 73 -34.24 0.86 -6.78
CA GLY A 73 -35.30 0.62 -7.75
C GLY A 73 -36.06 1.86 -8.20
N LYS A 74 -35.67 3.10 -7.76
CA LYS A 74 -36.32 4.34 -8.19
C LYS A 74 -36.17 4.57 -9.68
N TYR A 75 -34.98 4.38 -10.22
CA TYR A 75 -34.70 4.48 -11.64
C TYR A 75 -34.53 3.09 -12.23
N LYS A 76 -35.35 2.78 -13.21
CA LYS A 76 -35.33 1.55 -13.99
C LYS A 76 -35.44 1.87 -15.47
N ARG A 77 -34.83 1.09 -16.32
CA ARG A 77 -34.82 1.17 -17.77
C ARG A 77 -33.74 2.12 -18.34
N MET A 78 -33.41 1.87 -19.58
CA MET A 78 -32.36 2.52 -20.36
C MET A 78 -32.53 4.04 -20.52
N LYS A 79 -33.77 4.54 -20.47
CA LYS A 79 -34.04 5.99 -20.58
C LYS A 79 -33.38 6.84 -19.49
N PHE A 80 -33.00 6.22 -18.38
CA PHE A 80 -32.31 6.89 -17.26
C PHE A 80 -30.80 6.63 -17.24
N ARG A 81 -30.24 6.12 -18.33
CA ARG A 81 -28.78 5.83 -18.44
C ARG A 81 -27.95 7.06 -18.09
N GLY A 82 -26.91 6.86 -17.24
CA GLY A 82 -25.99 7.89 -16.81
C GLY A 82 -26.47 8.76 -15.65
N ILE A 83 -27.71 8.58 -15.20
CA ILE A 83 -28.24 9.31 -14.04
C ILE A 83 -27.72 8.66 -12.77
N ILE A 84 -27.21 9.48 -11.84
CA ILE A 84 -26.87 9.06 -10.49
C ILE A 84 -28.11 9.21 -9.62
N CYS A 85 -28.57 8.11 -9.02
CA CYS A 85 -29.76 8.13 -8.19
C CYS A 85 -29.52 8.94 -6.91
N GLU A 86 -30.29 9.99 -6.67
CA GLU A 86 -30.18 10.85 -5.49
C GLU A 86 -30.50 10.13 -4.16
N LYS A 87 -31.26 9.01 -4.21
CA LYS A 87 -31.61 8.22 -3.02
C LYS A 87 -30.51 7.24 -2.63
N CYS A 88 -29.96 6.48 -3.57
CA CYS A 88 -28.98 5.42 -3.29
C CYS A 88 -27.57 5.71 -3.79
N GLY A 89 -27.37 6.79 -4.57
CA GLY A 89 -26.07 7.19 -5.12
C GLY A 89 -25.53 6.28 -6.22
N VAL A 90 -26.32 5.34 -6.71
CA VAL A 90 -25.90 4.38 -7.75
C VAL A 90 -26.17 4.95 -9.13
N GLU A 91 -25.18 4.91 -10.00
CA GLU A 91 -25.32 5.29 -11.40
C GLU A 91 -26.11 4.24 -12.16
N VAL A 92 -27.05 4.69 -13.00
CA VAL A 92 -27.88 3.83 -13.86
C VAL A 92 -27.10 3.49 -15.14
N THR A 93 -26.45 2.33 -15.15
CA THR A 93 -25.63 1.85 -16.27
C THR A 93 -25.70 0.32 -16.37
N LEU A 94 -24.90 -0.25 -17.25
CA LEU A 94 -24.79 -1.70 -17.38
C LEU A 94 -24.12 -2.33 -16.15
N ALA A 95 -24.61 -3.46 -15.68
CA ALA A 95 -23.99 -4.22 -14.59
C ALA A 95 -22.57 -4.69 -14.89
N LYS A 96 -22.20 -4.80 -16.17
CA LYS A 96 -20.84 -5.15 -16.63
C LYS A 96 -19.76 -4.23 -16.03
N VAL A 97 -20.06 -2.95 -15.77
CA VAL A 97 -19.11 -1.99 -15.20
C VAL A 97 -18.56 -2.44 -13.84
N ARG A 98 -19.26 -3.32 -13.12
CA ARG A 98 -18.79 -3.90 -11.86
C ARG A 98 -17.52 -4.73 -11.99
N ARG A 99 -17.24 -5.27 -13.19
CA ARG A 99 -16.02 -6.01 -13.52
C ARG A 99 -14.88 -5.09 -13.98
N GLU A 100 -15.17 -3.84 -14.24
CA GLU A 100 -14.23 -2.87 -14.82
C GLU A 100 -13.80 -1.80 -13.80
N ARG A 101 -14.72 -1.43 -12.89
CA ARG A 101 -14.48 -0.38 -11.90
C ARG A 101 -13.63 -0.89 -10.74
N MET A 102 -12.70 -0.07 -10.31
CA MET A 102 -11.85 -0.33 -9.14
C MET A 102 -12.27 0.58 -7.99
N GLY A 103 -12.15 0.07 -6.78
CA GLY A 103 -12.17 0.83 -5.54
C GLY A 103 -10.82 0.74 -4.86
N HIS A 104 -10.62 1.48 -3.78
CA HIS A 104 -9.41 1.42 -2.97
C HIS A 104 -9.75 1.31 -1.49
N ILE A 105 -8.77 0.84 -0.74
CA ILE A 105 -8.80 0.77 0.72
C ILE A 105 -7.64 1.62 1.22
N GLU A 106 -7.93 2.63 2.05
CA GLU A 106 -6.90 3.38 2.76
C GLU A 106 -6.42 2.55 3.96
N LEU A 107 -5.13 2.30 4.02
CA LEU A 107 -4.55 1.57 5.12
C LEU A 107 -4.32 2.50 6.33
N ALA A 108 -4.59 2.01 7.54
CA ALA A 108 -4.37 2.77 8.77
C ALA A 108 -2.88 3.05 9.04
N SER A 109 -2.01 2.14 8.60
CA SER A 109 -0.56 2.27 8.68
C SER A 109 0.11 1.77 7.39
N PRO A 110 1.33 2.21 7.06
CA PRO A 110 2.05 1.69 5.92
C PRO A 110 2.33 0.20 6.07
N VAL A 111 2.38 -0.50 4.94
CA VAL A 111 2.70 -1.93 4.87
C VAL A 111 3.88 -2.13 3.92
N ALA A 112 4.87 -2.92 4.34
CA ALA A 112 6.01 -3.25 3.49
C ALA A 112 5.57 -4.15 2.32
N HIS A 113 5.94 -3.76 1.10
CA HIS A 113 5.64 -4.54 -0.09
C HIS A 113 6.49 -5.82 -0.13
N ILE A 114 5.84 -6.95 -0.37
CA ILE A 114 6.49 -8.27 -0.32
C ILE A 114 7.68 -8.41 -1.28
N TRP A 115 7.63 -7.76 -2.45
CA TRP A 115 8.73 -7.81 -3.43
C TRP A 115 10.01 -7.12 -2.92
N PHE A 116 9.89 -6.15 -2.04
CA PHE A 116 11.03 -5.45 -1.47
C PHE A 116 11.46 -6.02 -0.12
N LEU A 117 10.54 -6.70 0.58
CA LEU A 117 10.80 -7.29 1.88
C LEU A 117 11.35 -8.72 1.76
N LYS A 118 10.60 -9.61 1.10
CA LYS A 118 10.87 -11.06 1.07
C LYS A 118 11.62 -11.55 -0.17
N SER A 119 12.09 -10.65 -1.04
CA SER A 119 13.04 -11.04 -2.08
C SER A 119 14.37 -11.48 -1.46
N LEU A 120 15.07 -12.39 -2.10
CA LEU A 120 16.40 -12.81 -1.66
C LEU A 120 17.44 -12.27 -2.67
N PRO A 121 18.31 -11.35 -2.24
CA PRO A 121 18.34 -10.67 -0.94
C PRO A 121 17.22 -9.63 -0.74
N SER A 122 16.84 -9.36 0.52
CA SER A 122 15.83 -8.34 0.85
C SER A 122 16.32 -6.95 0.43
N ARG A 123 15.56 -6.28 -0.43
CA ARG A 123 15.94 -4.93 -0.88
C ARG A 123 15.85 -3.89 0.23
N ILE A 124 14.82 -3.99 1.08
CA ILE A 124 14.70 -3.14 2.26
C ILE A 124 15.87 -3.43 3.21
N GLY A 125 16.17 -4.71 3.46
CA GLY A 125 17.27 -5.11 4.33
C GLY A 125 18.62 -4.55 3.88
N LEU A 126 18.92 -4.63 2.58
CA LEU A 126 20.15 -4.06 2.02
C LEU A 126 20.22 -2.53 2.16
N MET A 127 19.09 -1.83 2.00
CA MET A 127 19.06 -0.37 2.10
C MET A 127 19.24 0.15 3.53
N VAL A 128 18.73 -0.60 4.51
CA VAL A 128 18.79 -0.21 5.94
C VAL A 128 19.87 -0.97 6.72
N ASP A 129 20.64 -1.83 6.06
CA ASP A 129 21.67 -2.69 6.65
C ASP A 129 21.14 -3.56 7.83
N LEU A 130 19.94 -4.13 7.62
CA LEU A 130 19.31 -5.05 8.57
C LEU A 130 19.07 -6.42 7.93
N THR A 131 19.19 -7.47 8.76
CA THR A 131 18.83 -8.82 8.29
C THR A 131 17.32 -8.95 8.09
N LEU A 132 16.89 -9.86 7.22
CA LEU A 132 15.45 -10.11 7.03
C LEU A 132 14.76 -10.50 8.33
N LYS A 133 15.45 -11.28 9.19
CA LYS A 133 14.93 -11.69 10.50
C LYS A 133 14.69 -10.51 11.44
N ASP A 134 15.61 -9.55 11.46
CA ASP A 134 15.48 -8.35 12.29
C ASP A 134 14.38 -7.42 11.75
N LEU A 135 14.29 -7.28 10.43
CA LEU A 135 13.17 -6.55 9.80
C LEU A 135 11.82 -7.16 10.15
N GLU A 136 11.70 -8.49 10.10
CA GLU A 136 10.46 -9.17 10.45
C GLU A 136 10.07 -8.92 11.91
N LYS A 137 11.01 -8.94 12.85
CA LYS A 137 10.72 -8.61 14.26
C LYS A 137 10.18 -7.18 14.42
N ILE A 138 10.75 -6.21 13.71
CA ILE A 138 10.26 -4.83 13.75
C ILE A 138 8.87 -4.74 13.12
N LEU A 139 8.69 -5.30 11.92
CA LEU A 139 7.45 -5.20 11.15
C LEU A 139 6.26 -5.93 11.79
N TYR A 140 6.52 -7.02 12.51
CA TYR A 140 5.50 -7.80 13.24
C TYR A 140 5.33 -7.37 14.70
N PHE A 141 5.90 -6.21 15.08
CA PHE A 141 5.73 -5.63 16.40
C PHE A 141 6.33 -6.46 17.56
N GLU A 142 7.37 -7.24 17.28
CA GLU A 142 8.09 -8.04 18.28
C GLU A 142 9.22 -7.25 18.95
N SER A 143 9.80 -6.27 18.25
CA SER A 143 10.93 -5.47 18.74
C SER A 143 10.86 -4.04 18.26
N TYR A 144 11.31 -3.14 19.10
CA TYR A 144 11.54 -1.74 18.77
C TYR A 144 12.89 -1.55 18.08
N VAL A 145 12.99 -0.54 17.23
CA VAL A 145 14.24 -0.14 16.59
C VAL A 145 14.59 1.28 16.99
N VAL A 146 15.86 1.50 17.35
CA VAL A 146 16.38 2.83 17.68
C VAL A 146 16.52 3.64 16.39
N LEU A 147 15.77 4.73 16.29
CA LEU A 147 15.80 5.67 15.17
C LEU A 147 16.84 6.76 15.36
N GLU A 148 16.95 7.28 16.57
CA GLU A 148 17.98 8.23 16.99
C GLU A 148 18.47 7.88 18.39
N PRO A 149 19.77 7.60 18.56
CA PRO A 149 20.32 7.23 19.85
C PRO A 149 20.47 8.43 20.81
N GLY A 150 20.44 9.66 20.30
CA GLY A 150 20.64 10.87 21.12
C GLY A 150 21.93 10.84 21.88
N THR A 151 21.84 11.10 23.21
CA THR A 151 23.01 11.13 24.15
C THR A 151 23.23 9.79 24.88
N THR A 152 22.51 8.73 24.47
CA THR A 152 22.54 7.43 25.14
C THR A 152 23.65 6.52 24.60
N ASP A 153 23.88 5.38 25.26
CA ASP A 153 24.79 4.32 24.84
C ASP A 153 24.25 3.43 23.70
N LEU A 154 23.02 3.71 23.21
CA LEU A 154 22.37 2.96 22.17
C LEU A 154 23.02 3.21 20.81
N LYS A 155 22.89 2.23 19.93
CA LYS A 155 23.33 2.36 18.53
C LYS A 155 22.13 2.57 17.62
N MET A 156 22.32 3.34 16.56
CA MET A 156 21.33 3.46 15.49
C MET A 156 20.98 2.10 14.94
N LEU A 157 19.69 1.85 14.68
CA LEU A 157 19.13 0.59 14.20
C LEU A 157 19.27 -0.61 15.16
N GLN A 158 19.67 -0.37 16.41
CA GLN A 158 19.67 -1.40 17.44
C GLN A 158 18.23 -1.84 17.75
N LEU A 159 18.03 -3.14 17.89
CA LEU A 159 16.75 -3.70 18.31
C LEU A 159 16.67 -3.77 19.83
N LEU A 160 15.52 -3.38 20.35
CA LEU A 160 15.21 -3.43 21.78
C LEU A 160 13.94 -4.23 22.01
N THR A 161 13.93 -5.07 23.02
CA THR A 161 12.68 -5.65 23.53
C THR A 161 11.95 -4.61 24.38
N GLU A 162 10.68 -4.85 24.70
CA GLU A 162 9.89 -3.94 25.54
C GLU A 162 10.53 -3.71 26.91
N ASP A 163 11.03 -4.78 27.56
CA ASP A 163 11.71 -4.68 28.85
C ASP A 163 13.01 -3.84 28.77
N GLN A 164 13.78 -4.02 27.69
CA GLN A 164 14.99 -3.24 27.44
C GLN A 164 14.67 -1.77 27.19
N LEU A 165 13.60 -1.49 26.43
CA LEU A 165 13.14 -0.14 26.18
C LEU A 165 12.77 0.56 27.49
N LEU A 166 11.93 -0.07 28.33
CA LEU A 166 11.52 0.49 29.61
C LEU A 166 12.73 0.75 30.51
N SER A 167 13.67 -0.21 30.58
CA SER A 167 14.89 -0.03 31.38
C SER A 167 15.73 1.16 30.89
N LYS A 168 15.82 1.37 29.58
CA LYS A 168 16.58 2.51 29.02
C LYS A 168 15.83 3.84 29.17
N GLN A 169 14.51 3.84 29.14
CA GLN A 169 13.69 5.01 29.44
C GLN A 169 13.82 5.43 30.90
N ASP A 170 13.89 4.48 31.83
CA ASP A 170 14.10 4.74 33.23
C ASP A 170 15.52 5.28 33.50
N GLU A 171 16.54 4.81 32.77
CA GLU A 171 17.94 5.20 32.89
C GLU A 171 18.24 6.60 32.33
N PHE A 172 17.78 6.89 31.12
CA PHE A 172 18.12 8.10 30.37
C PHE A 172 16.97 9.12 30.22
N GLY A 173 15.73 8.71 30.46
CA GLY A 173 14.55 9.51 30.21
C GLY A 173 13.95 9.25 28.80
N GLU A 174 12.64 9.41 28.69
CA GLU A 174 11.90 9.11 27.44
C GLU A 174 12.30 9.99 26.25
N ASP A 175 12.66 11.25 26.50
CA ASP A 175 12.94 12.25 25.45
C ASP A 175 14.39 12.23 24.94
N GLN A 176 15.27 11.37 25.48
CA GLN A 176 16.68 11.39 25.13
C GLN A 176 17.03 10.60 23.88
N PHE A 177 16.16 9.73 23.43
CA PHE A 177 16.35 8.92 22.23
C PHE A 177 15.01 8.62 21.54
N GLU A 178 15.03 8.43 20.21
CA GLU A 178 13.85 8.10 19.43
C GLU A 178 13.84 6.61 19.07
N VAL A 179 12.75 5.92 19.38
CA VAL A 179 12.50 4.55 18.96
C VAL A 179 11.24 4.46 18.11
N GLY A 180 11.14 3.40 17.33
CA GLY A 180 9.96 3.13 16.53
C GLY A 180 9.69 1.64 16.42
N ILE A 181 8.48 1.30 16.00
CA ILE A 181 8.05 -0.08 15.77
C ILE A 181 7.21 -0.14 14.50
N GLY A 182 7.16 -1.31 13.87
CA GLY A 182 6.35 -1.54 12.68
C GLY A 182 6.90 -0.89 11.41
N ALA A 183 6.07 -0.89 10.37
CA ALA A 183 6.46 -0.38 9.06
C ALA A 183 6.68 1.13 9.02
N GLU A 184 6.09 1.89 9.94
CA GLU A 184 6.34 3.33 10.05
C GLU A 184 7.78 3.65 10.44
N ALA A 185 8.34 2.88 11.37
CA ALA A 185 9.74 3.03 11.76
C ALA A 185 10.67 2.79 10.57
N ILE A 186 10.47 1.69 9.85
CA ILE A 186 11.26 1.38 8.66
C ILE A 186 11.08 2.44 7.57
N LYS A 187 9.88 2.95 7.37
CA LYS A 187 9.62 4.05 6.43
C LYS A 187 10.39 5.31 6.81
N LYS A 188 10.43 5.69 8.10
CA LYS A 188 11.22 6.83 8.58
C LYS A 188 12.71 6.65 8.28
N VAL A 189 13.25 5.46 8.55
CA VAL A 189 14.66 5.14 8.26
C VAL A 189 14.95 5.28 6.76
N LEU A 190 14.10 4.68 5.91
CA LEU A 190 14.26 4.76 4.45
C LEU A 190 14.21 6.20 3.92
N HIS A 191 13.38 7.06 4.48
CA HIS A 191 13.30 8.47 4.09
C HIS A 191 14.54 9.30 4.48
N ARG A 192 15.32 8.85 5.45
CA ARG A 192 16.57 9.50 5.88
C ARG A 192 17.76 9.16 4.96
N ILE A 193 17.63 8.13 4.13
CA ILE A 193 18.73 7.68 3.26
C ILE A 193 18.84 8.62 2.05
N ASP A 194 19.97 9.29 1.93
CA ASP A 194 20.36 10.00 0.72
C ASP A 194 21.03 9.01 -0.24
N THR A 195 20.29 8.61 -1.26
CA THR A 195 20.73 7.59 -2.24
C THR A 195 21.95 8.03 -3.05
N ASP A 196 22.14 9.32 -3.29
CA ASP A 196 23.28 9.82 -4.07
C ASP A 196 24.55 9.86 -3.21
N ALA A 197 24.44 10.28 -1.96
CA ALA A 197 25.54 10.24 -1.01
C ALA A 197 26.00 8.80 -0.72
N GLU A 198 25.07 7.88 -0.43
CA GLU A 198 25.38 6.46 -0.20
C GLU A 198 26.00 5.79 -1.43
N LYS A 199 25.55 6.11 -2.63
CA LYS A 199 26.12 5.60 -3.88
C LYS A 199 27.58 6.01 -4.07
N VAL A 200 27.94 7.25 -3.70
CA VAL A 200 29.34 7.71 -3.77
C VAL A 200 30.20 6.96 -2.76
N LYS A 201 29.72 6.82 -1.52
CA LYS A 201 30.38 6.09 -0.44
C LYS A 201 30.61 4.61 -0.82
N LEU A 202 29.57 3.90 -1.22
CA LEU A 202 29.66 2.50 -1.61
C LEU A 202 30.58 2.26 -2.83
N ARG A 203 30.66 3.23 -3.76
CA ARG A 203 31.61 3.16 -4.88
C ARG A 203 33.06 3.33 -4.43
N ALA A 204 33.30 4.11 -3.39
CA ALA A 204 34.63 4.22 -2.80
C ALA A 204 35.01 2.93 -2.07
N ASP A 205 34.13 2.42 -1.19
CA ASP A 205 34.32 1.18 -0.45
C ASP A 205 34.55 -0.02 -1.38
N LEU A 206 33.86 -0.05 -2.53
CA LEU A 206 34.04 -1.10 -3.54
C LEU A 206 35.45 -1.12 -4.12
N LYS A 207 36.12 0.04 -4.28
CA LYS A 207 37.50 0.10 -4.79
C LYS A 207 38.48 -0.46 -3.80
N ASP A 208 38.20 -0.24 -2.50
CA ASP A 208 39.10 -0.67 -1.41
C ASP A 208 38.86 -2.14 -1.00
N THR A 209 37.74 -2.73 -1.45
CA THR A 209 37.39 -4.12 -1.12
C THR A 209 38.12 -5.09 -2.04
N THR A 210 38.98 -5.92 -1.45
CA THR A 210 39.77 -6.95 -2.15
C THR A 210 39.08 -8.30 -2.25
N SER A 211 38.07 -8.56 -1.41
CA SER A 211 37.33 -9.83 -1.36
C SER A 211 36.17 -9.86 -2.36
N GLU A 212 36.16 -10.81 -3.28
CA GLU A 212 35.08 -11.04 -4.27
C GLU A 212 33.72 -11.28 -3.60
N ALA A 213 33.70 -11.92 -2.43
CA ALA A 213 32.46 -12.21 -1.69
C ALA A 213 31.81 -10.96 -1.07
N LYS A 214 32.55 -9.85 -0.95
CA LYS A 214 32.04 -8.57 -0.44
C LYS A 214 31.75 -7.54 -1.54
N ARG A 215 32.20 -7.78 -2.74
CA ARG A 215 31.91 -7.01 -3.95
C ARG A 215 30.54 -7.37 -4.54
#